data_06c108b731996bc78278020e70f1a993
#
_entry.id   06c108b731996bc78278020e70f1a993
#
_cell.length_a   1.000
_cell.length_b   1.000
_cell.length_c   1.000
_cell.angle_alpha   90.00
_cell.angle_beta   90.00
_cell.angle_gamma   90.00
#
_symmetry.space_group_name_H-M   'P 1'
#
loop_
_entity.id
_entity.type
_entity.pdbx_description
1 polymer ?
#
loop_
_entity_poly.entity_id
_entity_poly.type
_entity_poly.pdbx_seq_one_letter_code
_entity_poly.pdbx_strand_id
1 'polypeptide(L)'
;MTTRRDVLLGAIAASALAHTGAAFAEPSQPSTPVSFPIPPGACDCHTHIHGDPATFPWFEGRVYTPELASPAEMMALHKALHMQRVVIVTPSVYGTDNSATLFGMKARGEDARGVAVIGPKNSDAELDAMERAGIRGVRVNLATGGVNDPDEAKRRFNAAVDRVKDRGWHVQVYTNASMIPLIKDTFTASPVTVVFDHFGGVQAAAGLQQPGFPELVELVKSGKAYVKISGAYRSSKLGPEYSDVAPFAKALIASNPDRIIWGTDWPHPDSVTPPGGRPTDVTPLLRIDDGKLLNQLAVWEPHAAVRRRILVDNPARLYKF
;
A
#
# COMPACT_ATOMS: atom_id res chain seq x y z
N MET A 1 -48.70 -67.05 -22.68
CA MET A 1 -47.45 -67.27 -21.91
C MET A 1 -46.62 -66.03 -22.05
N THR A 2 -46.66 -65.20 -21.05
CA THR A 2 -46.04 -63.88 -21.00
C THR A 2 -44.69 -63.96 -20.31
N THR A 3 -43.64 -63.59 -20.97
CA THR A 3 -42.31 -63.39 -20.40
C THR A 3 -42.07 -61.94 -20.10
N ARG A 4 -41.91 -61.65 -18.85
CA ARG A 4 -41.54 -60.33 -18.36
C ARG A 4 -40.02 -60.12 -18.54
N ARG A 5 -39.65 -59.11 -19.22
CA ARG A 5 -38.29 -58.55 -19.22
C ARG A 5 -38.22 -57.42 -18.16
N ASP A 6 -37.54 -57.69 -17.08
CA ASP A 6 -37.25 -56.70 -16.09
C ASP A 6 -36.06 -55.81 -16.60
N VAL A 7 -36.34 -54.54 -16.77
CA VAL A 7 -35.33 -53.51 -17.10
C VAL A 7 -34.81 -52.95 -15.79
N LEU A 8 -33.57 -53.28 -15.44
CA LEU A 8 -32.84 -52.66 -14.35
C LEU A 8 -32.35 -51.28 -14.81
N LEU A 9 -32.97 -50.24 -14.31
CA LEU A 9 -32.46 -48.86 -14.37
C LEU A 9 -31.45 -48.67 -13.25
N GLY A 10 -30.14 -48.68 -13.62
CA GLY A 10 -29.08 -48.30 -12.72
C GLY A 10 -29.05 -46.78 -12.60
N ALA A 11 -29.38 -46.23 -11.44
CA ALA A 11 -29.19 -44.85 -11.09
C ALA A 11 -27.71 -44.60 -10.81
N ILE A 12 -27.02 -43.92 -11.72
CA ILE A 12 -25.69 -43.39 -11.46
C ILE A 12 -25.87 -42.12 -10.62
N ALA A 13 -25.62 -42.22 -9.31
CA ALA A 13 -25.51 -41.09 -8.44
C ALA A 13 -24.17 -40.38 -8.74
N ALA A 14 -24.23 -39.29 -9.49
CA ALA A 14 -23.12 -38.37 -9.63
C ALA A 14 -22.93 -37.60 -8.30
N SER A 15 -21.99 -38.05 -7.47
CA SER A 15 -21.55 -37.31 -6.31
C SER A 15 -20.80 -36.07 -6.78
N ALA A 16 -21.48 -34.94 -6.83
CA ALA A 16 -20.84 -33.65 -6.94
C ALA A 16 -20.03 -33.42 -5.65
N LEU A 17 -18.73 -33.62 -5.69
CA LEU A 17 -17.81 -33.13 -4.68
C LEU A 17 -17.88 -31.61 -4.72
N ALA A 18 -18.72 -31.04 -3.86
CA ALA A 18 -18.66 -29.62 -3.55
C ALA A 18 -17.29 -29.36 -2.90
N HIS A 19 -16.38 -28.81 -3.66
CA HIS A 19 -15.20 -28.16 -3.10
C HIS A 19 -15.72 -26.99 -2.29
N THR A 20 -15.86 -27.17 -0.98
CA THR A 20 -15.99 -26.07 -0.04
C THR A 20 -14.63 -25.39 0.05
N GLY A 21 -14.26 -24.67 -1.00
CA GLY A 21 -13.22 -23.67 -0.89
C GLY A 21 -13.67 -22.71 0.22
N ALA A 22 -12.83 -22.50 1.23
CA ALA A 22 -13.07 -21.44 2.18
C ALA A 22 -13.36 -20.17 1.37
N ALA A 23 -14.56 -19.63 1.48
CA ALA A 23 -14.89 -18.37 0.83
C ALA A 23 -14.02 -17.31 1.50
N PHE A 24 -12.98 -16.86 0.80
CA PHE A 24 -12.22 -15.69 1.23
C PHE A 24 -13.21 -14.53 1.34
N ALA A 25 -13.14 -13.80 2.43
CA ALA A 25 -13.99 -12.63 2.57
C ALA A 25 -13.52 -11.57 1.55
N GLU A 26 -14.46 -10.98 0.83
CA GLU A 26 -14.13 -9.91 -0.13
C GLU A 26 -13.47 -8.73 0.59
N PRO A 27 -12.46 -8.05 -0.02
CA PRO A 27 -11.88 -6.83 0.50
C PRO A 27 -12.95 -5.78 0.77
N SER A 28 -12.77 -4.99 1.85
CA SER A 28 -13.74 -3.95 2.21
C SER A 28 -13.91 -2.94 1.08
N GLN A 29 -15.16 -2.51 0.90
CA GLN A 29 -15.55 -1.44 0.00
C GLN A 29 -16.11 -0.27 0.83
N PRO A 30 -16.00 1.00 0.35
CA PRO A 30 -16.51 2.15 1.06
C PRO A 30 -18.02 2.05 1.32
N SER A 31 -18.43 2.19 2.58
CA SER A 31 -19.84 2.26 2.98
C SER A 31 -20.29 3.69 3.27
N THR A 32 -19.35 4.59 3.56
CA THR A 32 -19.60 6.01 3.78
C THR A 32 -19.37 6.80 2.49
N PRO A 33 -20.35 7.57 2.01
CA PRO A 33 -20.15 8.45 0.86
C PRO A 33 -19.07 9.50 1.10
N VAL A 34 -18.37 9.90 0.05
CA VAL A 34 -17.40 11.01 0.12
C VAL A 34 -18.13 12.31 0.37
N SER A 35 -17.68 13.08 1.37
CA SER A 35 -18.36 14.27 1.90
C SER A 35 -17.91 15.61 1.28
N PHE A 36 -16.93 15.57 0.35
CA PHE A 36 -16.43 16.77 -0.32
C PHE A 36 -16.14 16.49 -1.81
N PRO A 37 -16.14 17.51 -2.66
CA PRO A 37 -15.81 17.32 -4.07
C PRO A 37 -14.39 16.81 -4.29
N ILE A 38 -14.25 15.65 -4.94
CA ILE A 38 -12.95 15.11 -5.33
C ILE A 38 -12.51 15.76 -6.63
N PRO A 39 -11.32 16.39 -6.68
CA PRO A 39 -10.83 17.05 -7.86
C PRO A 39 -10.52 16.04 -8.99
N PRO A 40 -10.77 16.40 -10.27
CA PRO A 40 -10.34 15.55 -11.39
C PRO A 40 -8.83 15.27 -11.34
N GLY A 41 -8.44 14.03 -11.67
CA GLY A 41 -7.07 13.58 -11.59
C GLY A 41 -6.62 13.13 -10.19
N ALA A 42 -7.54 13.05 -9.22
CA ALA A 42 -7.22 12.56 -7.87
C ALA A 42 -6.62 11.15 -7.91
N CYS A 43 -5.60 10.94 -7.10
CA CYS A 43 -4.79 9.74 -7.04
C CYS A 43 -4.83 9.10 -5.65
N ASP A 44 -5.13 7.82 -5.60
CA ASP A 44 -4.81 6.97 -4.47
C ASP A 44 -3.35 6.52 -4.58
N CYS A 45 -2.49 7.01 -3.69
CA CYS A 45 -1.03 6.80 -3.78
C CYS A 45 -0.53 5.56 -3.04
N HIS A 46 -1.42 4.71 -2.54
CA HIS A 46 -1.00 3.48 -1.85
C HIS A 46 -2.09 2.41 -1.87
N THR A 47 -1.96 1.46 -2.76
CA THR A 47 -2.78 0.25 -2.83
C THR A 47 -1.91 -0.97 -3.08
N HIS A 48 -2.49 -2.16 -2.88
CA HIS A 48 -1.85 -3.44 -3.18
C HIS A 48 -2.79 -4.33 -3.99
N ILE A 49 -2.21 -5.26 -4.77
CA ILE A 49 -2.93 -6.37 -5.38
C ILE A 49 -2.45 -7.66 -4.71
N HIS A 50 -3.40 -8.48 -4.25
CA HIS A 50 -3.15 -9.83 -3.77
C HIS A 50 -3.79 -10.79 -4.77
N GLY A 51 -3.02 -11.24 -5.75
CA GLY A 51 -3.48 -12.11 -6.82
C GLY A 51 -3.59 -13.58 -6.42
N ASP A 52 -4.19 -14.37 -7.30
CA ASP A 52 -4.27 -15.82 -7.13
C ASP A 52 -2.86 -16.42 -7.01
N PRO A 53 -2.53 -17.14 -5.93
CA PRO A 53 -1.21 -17.73 -5.71
C PRO A 53 -0.82 -18.80 -6.73
N ALA A 54 -1.78 -19.36 -7.48
CA ALA A 54 -1.47 -20.23 -8.61
C ALA A 54 -0.78 -19.47 -9.78
N THR A 55 -1.07 -18.18 -9.90
CA THR A 55 -0.47 -17.29 -10.92
C THR A 55 0.63 -16.40 -10.33
N PHE A 56 0.44 -15.94 -9.11
CA PHE A 56 1.33 -15.03 -8.38
C PHE A 56 1.74 -15.68 -7.05
N PRO A 57 2.74 -16.57 -7.06
CA PRO A 57 3.12 -17.34 -5.88
C PRO A 57 3.65 -16.42 -4.77
N TRP A 58 3.25 -16.75 -3.53
CA TRP A 58 3.73 -16.03 -2.36
C TRP A 58 5.22 -16.29 -2.13
N PHE A 59 5.94 -15.26 -1.71
CA PHE A 59 7.32 -15.38 -1.27
C PHE A 59 7.43 -16.32 -0.05
N GLU A 60 8.35 -17.26 -0.06
CA GLU A 60 8.52 -18.23 1.03
C GLU A 60 8.88 -17.56 2.37
N GLY A 61 9.71 -16.50 2.31
CA GLY A 61 10.13 -15.74 3.49
C GLY A 61 9.15 -14.67 3.97
N ARG A 62 7.87 -14.72 3.55
CA ARG A 62 6.84 -13.79 4.02
C ARG A 62 6.51 -13.99 5.48
N VAL A 63 6.10 -12.92 6.16
CA VAL A 63 5.71 -12.97 7.58
C VAL A 63 4.21 -13.11 7.79
N TYR A 64 3.40 -13.02 6.73
CA TYR A 64 1.95 -13.22 6.74
C TYR A 64 1.46 -13.64 5.35
N THR A 65 0.27 -14.21 5.27
CA THR A 65 -0.42 -14.55 4.02
C THR A 65 -1.78 -13.86 4.01
N PRO A 66 -2.02 -12.83 3.17
CA PRO A 66 -3.30 -12.13 3.14
C PRO A 66 -4.36 -12.89 2.35
N GLU A 67 -5.63 -12.51 2.54
CA GLU A 67 -6.71 -12.82 1.60
C GLU A 67 -6.45 -12.17 0.23
N LEU A 68 -7.15 -12.66 -0.80
CA LEU A 68 -7.03 -12.14 -2.17
C LEU A 68 -7.66 -10.75 -2.30
N ALA A 69 -7.12 -9.96 -3.23
CA ALA A 69 -7.63 -8.63 -3.55
C ALA A 69 -7.30 -8.31 -5.02
N SER A 70 -8.32 -8.32 -5.86
CA SER A 70 -8.20 -8.25 -7.31
C SER A 70 -8.17 -6.81 -7.83
N PRO A 71 -7.66 -6.58 -9.06
CA PRO A 71 -7.76 -5.29 -9.72
C PRO A 71 -9.21 -4.81 -9.92
N ALA A 72 -10.16 -5.73 -10.11
CA ALA A 72 -11.59 -5.37 -10.29
C ALA A 72 -12.19 -4.77 -9.01
N GLU A 73 -11.88 -5.36 -7.86
CA GLU A 73 -12.31 -4.85 -6.54
C GLU A 73 -11.64 -3.50 -6.23
N MET A 74 -10.36 -3.33 -6.55
CA MET A 74 -9.67 -2.04 -6.45
C MET A 74 -10.34 -0.97 -7.34
N MET A 75 -10.74 -1.32 -8.55
CA MET A 75 -11.46 -0.38 -9.44
C MET A 75 -12.85 -0.02 -8.90
N ALA A 76 -13.55 -0.94 -8.26
CA ALA A 76 -14.83 -0.68 -7.59
C ALA A 76 -14.65 0.32 -6.43
N LEU A 77 -13.63 0.13 -5.60
CA LEU A 77 -13.22 1.09 -4.56
C LEU A 77 -12.99 2.48 -5.14
N HIS A 78 -12.12 2.59 -6.15
CA HIS A 78 -11.78 3.89 -6.75
C HIS A 78 -12.97 4.60 -7.39
N LYS A 79 -13.90 3.84 -7.98
CA LYS A 79 -15.15 4.38 -8.49
C LYS A 79 -15.99 5.00 -7.36
N ALA A 80 -16.11 4.30 -6.23
CA ALA A 80 -16.87 4.80 -5.08
C ALA A 80 -16.21 6.03 -4.42
N LEU A 81 -14.87 6.12 -4.44
CA LEU A 81 -14.09 7.23 -3.90
C LEU A 81 -13.85 8.36 -4.93
N HIS A 82 -14.29 8.22 -6.16
CA HIS A 82 -14.04 9.14 -7.28
C HIS A 82 -12.54 9.34 -7.59
N MET A 83 -11.69 8.32 -7.34
CA MET A 83 -10.28 8.34 -7.66
C MET A 83 -10.02 7.93 -9.10
N GLN A 84 -9.35 8.80 -9.88
CA GLN A 84 -9.03 8.54 -11.28
C GLN A 84 -7.68 7.85 -11.46
N ARG A 85 -6.72 8.14 -10.60
CA ARG A 85 -5.35 7.62 -10.66
C ARG A 85 -5.05 6.72 -9.47
N VAL A 86 -4.08 5.84 -9.66
CA VAL A 86 -3.62 4.93 -8.60
C VAL A 86 -2.13 4.70 -8.65
N VAL A 87 -1.54 4.50 -7.48
CA VAL A 87 -0.19 3.95 -7.32
C VAL A 87 -0.28 2.61 -6.62
N ILE A 88 0.07 1.56 -7.34
CA ILE A 88 0.08 0.19 -6.81
C ILE A 88 1.49 -0.12 -6.30
N VAL A 89 1.58 -0.50 -5.04
CA VAL A 89 2.83 -0.80 -4.34
C VAL A 89 2.97 -2.30 -4.18
N THR A 90 4.13 -2.86 -4.50
CA THR A 90 4.38 -4.29 -4.29
C THR A 90 4.37 -4.61 -2.79
N PRO A 91 3.45 -5.47 -2.32
CA PRO A 91 3.40 -5.86 -0.92
C PRO A 91 4.52 -6.86 -0.58
N SER A 92 4.92 -6.89 0.70
CA SER A 92 6.03 -7.71 1.18
C SER A 92 5.86 -9.22 0.98
N VAL A 93 4.62 -9.68 0.81
CA VAL A 93 4.28 -11.09 0.60
C VAL A 93 4.76 -11.67 -0.74
N TYR A 94 5.21 -10.82 -1.66
CA TYR A 94 5.81 -11.23 -2.94
C TYR A 94 7.34 -11.09 -2.96
N GLY A 95 7.97 -10.62 -1.88
CA GLY A 95 9.42 -10.38 -1.87
C GLY A 95 9.81 -9.39 -2.96
N THR A 96 10.60 -9.83 -3.94
CA THR A 96 11.04 -9.03 -5.09
C THR A 96 10.31 -9.37 -6.39
N ASP A 97 9.26 -10.17 -6.33
CA ASP A 97 8.37 -10.43 -7.48
C ASP A 97 7.33 -9.31 -7.59
N ASN A 98 7.36 -8.58 -8.67
CA ASN A 98 6.48 -7.46 -8.94
C ASN A 98 5.33 -7.81 -9.90
N SER A 99 5.17 -9.08 -10.26
CA SER A 99 4.22 -9.53 -11.29
C SER A 99 2.77 -9.19 -10.96
N ALA A 100 2.33 -9.37 -9.70
CA ALA A 100 0.98 -9.00 -9.26
C ALA A 100 0.73 -7.48 -9.33
N THR A 101 1.75 -6.68 -8.97
CA THR A 101 1.70 -5.22 -9.11
C THR A 101 1.57 -4.79 -10.57
N LEU A 102 2.42 -5.33 -11.45
CA LEU A 102 2.37 -5.05 -12.89
C LEU A 102 1.05 -5.50 -13.52
N PHE A 103 0.50 -6.63 -13.07
CA PHE A 103 -0.83 -7.10 -13.49
C PHE A 103 -1.93 -6.09 -13.11
N GLY A 104 -1.94 -5.58 -11.88
CA GLY A 104 -2.87 -4.55 -11.44
C GLY A 104 -2.71 -3.25 -12.22
N MET A 105 -1.49 -2.81 -12.49
CA MET A 105 -1.20 -1.63 -13.30
C MET A 105 -1.72 -1.80 -14.73
N LYS A 106 -1.48 -2.95 -15.35
CA LYS A 106 -1.96 -3.26 -16.70
C LYS A 106 -3.50 -3.22 -16.77
N ALA A 107 -4.18 -3.77 -15.77
CA ALA A 107 -5.65 -3.74 -15.69
C ALA A 107 -6.20 -2.32 -15.57
N ARG A 108 -5.50 -1.42 -14.87
CA ARG A 108 -5.89 -0.01 -14.69
C ARG A 108 -5.53 0.89 -15.87
N GLY A 109 -4.50 0.52 -16.64
CA GLY A 109 -4.05 1.26 -17.82
C GLY A 109 -3.21 2.50 -17.49
N GLU A 110 -3.35 3.56 -18.30
CA GLU A 110 -2.51 4.77 -18.22
C GLU A 110 -2.66 5.56 -16.92
N ASP A 111 -3.75 5.39 -16.21
CA ASP A 111 -4.02 5.99 -14.90
C ASP A 111 -3.33 5.28 -13.73
N ALA A 112 -2.49 4.29 -14.00
CA ALA A 112 -1.71 3.58 -12.98
C ALA A 112 -0.22 3.91 -13.04
N ARG A 113 0.38 3.97 -11.85
CA ARG A 113 1.83 3.92 -11.64
C ARG A 113 2.12 2.88 -10.58
N GLY A 114 3.39 2.49 -10.46
CA GLY A 114 3.77 1.50 -9.48
C GLY A 114 5.03 1.85 -8.71
N VAL A 115 5.14 1.19 -7.55
CA VAL A 115 6.34 1.15 -6.71
C VAL A 115 6.74 -0.31 -6.53
N ALA A 116 7.91 -0.67 -7.05
CA ALA A 116 8.43 -2.03 -7.05
C ALA A 116 9.21 -2.34 -5.76
N VAL A 117 9.41 -3.62 -5.50
CA VAL A 117 10.45 -4.09 -4.57
C VAL A 117 11.53 -4.75 -5.41
N ILE A 118 12.77 -4.33 -5.22
CA ILE A 118 13.91 -4.87 -5.97
C ILE A 118 14.96 -5.46 -5.04
N GLY A 119 15.73 -6.39 -5.57
CA GLY A 119 16.84 -7.02 -4.89
C GLY A 119 18.10 -7.06 -5.76
N PRO A 120 19.20 -7.62 -5.24
CA PRO A 120 20.48 -7.66 -5.96
C PRO A 120 20.44 -8.42 -7.29
N LYS A 121 19.45 -9.32 -7.44
CA LYS A 121 19.32 -10.17 -8.63
C LYS A 121 18.57 -9.49 -9.80
N ASN A 122 17.85 -8.39 -9.55
CA ASN A 122 17.16 -7.70 -10.63
C ASN A 122 18.17 -7.06 -11.58
N SER A 123 18.08 -7.39 -12.87
CA SER A 123 18.92 -6.82 -13.92
C SER A 123 18.47 -5.41 -14.31
N ASP A 124 19.35 -4.64 -14.96
CA ASP A 124 18.97 -3.32 -15.49
C ASP A 124 17.90 -3.43 -16.57
N ALA A 125 17.93 -4.50 -17.38
CA ALA A 125 16.90 -4.76 -18.39
C ALA A 125 15.50 -4.96 -17.75
N GLU A 126 15.41 -5.62 -16.59
CA GLU A 126 14.16 -5.74 -15.82
C GLU A 126 13.71 -4.39 -15.29
N LEU A 127 14.63 -3.56 -14.75
CA LEU A 127 14.31 -2.21 -14.31
C LEU A 127 13.81 -1.33 -15.46
N ASP A 128 14.43 -1.44 -16.65
CA ASP A 128 13.99 -0.74 -17.85
C ASP A 128 12.59 -1.19 -18.30
N ALA A 129 12.28 -2.48 -18.20
CA ALA A 129 10.95 -3.00 -18.48
C ALA A 129 9.91 -2.48 -17.48
N MET A 130 10.24 -2.44 -16.18
CA MET A 130 9.41 -1.86 -15.13
C MET A 130 9.17 -0.36 -15.36
N GLU A 131 10.17 0.39 -15.78
CA GLU A 131 10.03 1.82 -16.08
C GLU A 131 9.06 2.07 -17.24
N ARG A 132 9.20 1.29 -18.32
CA ARG A 132 8.24 1.33 -19.46
C ARG A 132 6.83 0.95 -19.04
N ALA A 133 6.68 0.04 -18.08
CA ALA A 133 5.39 -0.34 -17.53
C ALA A 133 4.78 0.70 -16.57
N GLY A 134 5.53 1.75 -16.20
CA GLY A 134 5.02 2.80 -15.32
C GLY A 134 5.47 2.73 -13.85
N ILE A 135 6.45 1.88 -13.51
CA ILE A 135 7.10 1.95 -12.19
C ILE A 135 7.86 3.28 -12.08
N ARG A 136 7.75 3.94 -10.93
CA ARG A 136 8.36 5.26 -10.67
C ARG A 136 9.13 5.32 -9.35
N GLY A 137 9.23 4.21 -8.65
CA GLY A 137 9.97 4.13 -7.41
C GLY A 137 10.17 2.70 -6.94
N VAL A 138 10.98 2.56 -5.89
CA VAL A 138 11.19 1.28 -5.21
C VAL A 138 10.89 1.41 -3.73
N ARG A 139 10.44 0.33 -3.10
CA ARG A 139 10.11 0.28 -1.68
C ARG A 139 11.18 -0.46 -0.89
N VAL A 140 11.63 0.16 0.19
CA VAL A 140 12.43 -0.45 1.27
C VAL A 140 11.52 -0.65 2.47
N ASN A 141 11.19 -1.90 2.77
CA ASN A 141 10.34 -2.25 3.90
C ASN A 141 11.22 -2.68 5.10
N LEU A 142 11.29 -1.80 6.09
CA LEU A 142 12.02 -2.02 7.34
C LEU A 142 11.09 -2.48 8.47
N ALA A 143 9.81 -2.08 8.43
CA ALA A 143 8.87 -2.34 9.52
C ALA A 143 8.37 -3.78 9.55
N THR A 144 7.83 -4.31 8.45
CA THR A 144 7.24 -5.67 8.40
C THR A 144 8.28 -6.76 8.71
N GLY A 145 9.52 -6.58 8.27
CA GLY A 145 10.63 -7.49 8.55
C GLY A 145 11.29 -7.27 9.92
N GLY A 146 10.80 -6.32 10.73
CA GLY A 146 11.33 -6.07 12.07
C GLY A 146 12.77 -5.55 12.10
N VAL A 147 13.19 -4.76 11.11
CA VAL A 147 14.55 -4.20 11.06
C VAL A 147 14.69 -3.12 12.13
N ASN A 148 15.46 -3.43 13.16
CA ASN A 148 15.74 -2.52 14.28
C ASN A 148 17.20 -2.04 14.33
N ASP A 149 18.07 -2.60 13.48
CA ASP A 149 19.47 -2.18 13.32
C ASP A 149 19.58 -1.00 12.35
N PRO A 150 20.04 0.18 12.79
CA PRO A 150 20.21 1.34 11.93
C PRO A 150 21.20 1.13 10.79
N ASP A 151 22.24 0.34 10.99
CA ASP A 151 23.24 0.10 9.94
C ASP A 151 22.70 -0.81 8.86
N GLU A 152 21.87 -1.79 9.21
CA GLU A 152 21.11 -2.57 8.23
C GLU A 152 20.11 -1.71 7.47
N ALA A 153 19.39 -0.83 8.16
CA ALA A 153 18.46 0.09 7.52
C ALA A 153 19.16 1.01 6.51
N LYS A 154 20.32 1.59 6.87
CA LYS A 154 21.17 2.39 5.97
C LYS A 154 21.64 1.59 4.76
N ARG A 155 22.13 0.37 4.98
CA ARG A 155 22.59 -0.50 3.88
C ARG A 155 21.48 -0.77 2.87
N ARG A 156 20.29 -1.16 3.34
CA ARG A 156 19.13 -1.43 2.47
C ARG A 156 18.69 -0.20 1.72
N PHE A 157 18.62 0.94 2.40
CA PHE A 157 18.24 2.21 1.78
C PHE A 157 19.26 2.62 0.71
N ASN A 158 20.56 2.64 1.02
CA ASN A 158 21.61 3.04 0.08
C ASN A 158 21.69 2.09 -1.11
N ALA A 159 21.53 0.78 -0.90
CA ALA A 159 21.48 -0.18 -1.98
C ALA A 159 20.31 0.07 -2.95
N ALA A 160 19.14 0.48 -2.43
CA ALA A 160 18.03 0.87 -3.28
C ALA A 160 18.31 2.18 -4.04
N VAL A 161 18.87 3.20 -3.34
CA VAL A 161 19.28 4.47 -3.95
C VAL A 161 20.24 4.25 -5.12
N ASP A 162 21.27 3.46 -4.92
CA ASP A 162 22.30 3.18 -5.94
C ASP A 162 21.71 2.55 -7.22
N ARG A 163 20.64 1.76 -7.07
CA ARG A 163 19.97 1.13 -8.22
C ARG A 163 19.06 2.08 -9.00
N VAL A 164 18.59 3.17 -8.38
CA VAL A 164 17.53 3.99 -8.97
C VAL A 164 17.90 5.46 -9.17
N LYS A 165 19.04 5.93 -8.66
CA LYS A 165 19.44 7.34 -8.71
C LYS A 165 19.49 7.94 -10.12
N ASP A 166 19.92 7.15 -11.10
CA ASP A 166 20.04 7.58 -12.49
C ASP A 166 18.74 7.40 -13.31
N ARG A 167 17.69 6.81 -12.69
CA ARG A 167 16.37 6.59 -13.32
C ARG A 167 15.35 7.68 -12.98
N GLY A 168 15.69 8.59 -12.06
CA GLY A 168 14.77 9.58 -11.55
C GLY A 168 13.57 8.95 -10.79
N TRP A 169 13.78 7.76 -10.21
CA TRP A 169 12.84 7.10 -9.33
C TRP A 169 13.06 7.55 -7.89
N HIS A 170 11.99 7.49 -7.09
CA HIS A 170 12.07 7.73 -5.66
C HIS A 170 12.30 6.43 -4.88
N VAL A 171 12.77 6.55 -3.64
CA VAL A 171 12.82 5.45 -2.69
C VAL A 171 11.74 5.65 -1.63
N GLN A 172 10.78 4.73 -1.59
CA GLN A 172 9.71 4.67 -0.61
C GLN A 172 10.17 3.85 0.60
N VAL A 173 9.94 4.35 1.80
CA VAL A 173 10.38 3.72 3.05
C VAL A 173 9.18 3.44 3.94
N TYR A 174 9.01 2.18 4.32
CA TYR A 174 8.08 1.77 5.36
C TYR A 174 8.89 1.39 6.61
N THR A 175 8.76 2.17 7.66
CA THR A 175 9.56 2.07 8.88
C THR A 175 8.76 2.43 10.12
N ASN A 176 9.26 2.10 11.31
CA ASN A 176 8.80 2.67 12.56
C ASN A 176 9.39 4.08 12.72
N ALA A 177 8.63 5.01 13.28
CA ALA A 177 9.07 6.40 13.45
C ALA A 177 10.41 6.51 14.22
N SER A 178 10.62 5.68 15.24
CA SER A 178 11.85 5.65 16.05
C SER A 178 13.13 5.34 15.26
N MET A 179 13.04 4.77 14.05
CA MET A 179 14.18 4.56 13.17
C MET A 179 14.62 5.85 12.46
N ILE A 180 13.71 6.79 12.23
CA ILE A 180 13.99 8.01 11.45
C ILE A 180 15.15 8.82 12.02
N PRO A 181 15.20 9.17 13.32
CA PRO A 181 16.33 9.93 13.88
C PRO A 181 17.67 9.22 13.74
N LEU A 182 17.68 7.87 13.79
CA LEU A 182 18.90 7.08 13.73
C LEU A 182 19.58 7.08 12.36
N ILE A 183 18.81 7.35 11.29
CA ILE A 183 19.30 7.35 9.91
C ILE A 183 18.91 8.63 9.14
N LYS A 184 18.52 9.70 9.85
CA LYS A 184 18.09 10.98 9.27
C LYS A 184 19.12 11.57 8.30
N ASP A 185 20.41 11.52 8.66
CA ASP A 185 21.48 12.06 7.81
C ASP A 185 21.56 11.32 6.47
N THR A 186 21.30 9.99 6.46
CA THR A 186 21.23 9.20 5.24
C THR A 186 20.08 9.67 4.33
N PHE A 187 18.91 9.95 4.90
CA PHE A 187 17.78 10.50 4.15
C PHE A 187 18.05 11.90 3.61
N THR A 188 18.67 12.76 4.44
CA THR A 188 19.02 14.13 4.07
C THR A 188 20.05 14.18 2.94
N ALA A 189 21.04 13.30 2.96
CA ALA A 189 22.10 13.20 1.96
C ALA A 189 21.65 12.49 0.66
N SER A 190 20.47 11.84 0.67
CA SER A 190 19.99 11.07 -0.49
C SER A 190 19.90 11.93 -1.76
N PRO A 191 20.47 11.47 -2.91
CA PRO A 191 20.32 12.14 -4.20
C PRO A 191 18.93 11.93 -4.82
N VAL A 192 18.12 10.99 -4.28
CA VAL A 192 16.77 10.72 -4.76
C VAL A 192 15.73 11.17 -3.73
N THR A 193 14.52 11.43 -4.20
CA THR A 193 13.38 11.74 -3.33
C THR A 193 13.07 10.57 -2.41
N VAL A 194 12.87 10.84 -1.13
CA VAL A 194 12.42 9.86 -0.14
C VAL A 194 10.91 9.99 0.06
N VAL A 195 10.20 8.87 0.18
CA VAL A 195 8.75 8.85 0.44
C VAL A 195 8.50 7.98 1.66
N PHE A 196 7.93 8.53 2.72
CA PHE A 196 7.57 7.75 3.90
C PHE A 196 6.12 7.26 3.81
N ASP A 197 5.94 5.94 4.04
CA ASP A 197 4.61 5.35 4.15
C ASP A 197 3.95 5.69 5.49
N HIS A 198 2.62 5.77 5.51
CA HIS A 198 1.76 5.73 6.69
C HIS A 198 2.22 6.65 7.82
N PHE A 199 2.20 7.95 7.58
CA PHE A 199 2.64 8.98 8.55
C PHE A 199 4.07 8.77 9.07
N GLY A 200 4.94 8.06 8.32
CA GLY A 200 6.29 7.71 8.75
C GLY A 200 6.33 6.70 9.91
N GLY A 201 5.27 5.93 10.12
CA GLY A 201 5.21 4.90 11.16
C GLY A 201 4.97 5.42 12.57
N VAL A 202 4.45 6.65 12.73
CA VAL A 202 4.09 7.21 14.05
C VAL A 202 2.97 6.42 14.72
N GLN A 203 2.92 6.49 16.05
CA GLN A 203 1.85 5.96 16.85
C GLN A 203 1.13 7.11 17.56
N ALA A 204 -0.16 7.33 17.29
CA ALA A 204 -0.89 8.49 17.77
C ALA A 204 -0.89 8.60 19.30
N ALA A 205 -1.00 7.48 20.00
CA ALA A 205 -0.96 7.42 21.46
C ALA A 205 0.37 7.94 22.07
N ALA A 206 1.48 7.95 21.31
CA ALA A 206 2.76 8.44 21.78
C ALA A 206 2.93 9.97 21.65
N GLY A 207 1.97 10.65 21.03
CA GLY A 207 1.96 12.11 20.89
C GLY A 207 2.97 12.65 19.87
N LEU A 208 2.89 13.97 19.62
CA LEU A 208 3.68 14.67 18.60
C LEU A 208 5.18 14.75 18.92
N GLN A 209 5.58 14.54 20.17
CA GLN A 209 6.99 14.59 20.60
C GLN A 209 7.65 13.21 20.58
N GLN A 210 7.00 12.20 20.05
CA GLN A 210 7.59 10.87 19.92
C GLN A 210 8.85 10.91 19.05
N PRO A 211 9.87 10.07 19.33
CA PRO A 211 11.07 9.98 18.51
C PRO A 211 10.72 9.70 17.03
N GLY A 212 11.27 10.51 16.13
CA GLY A 212 11.09 10.40 14.69
C GLY A 212 10.04 11.33 14.09
N PHE A 213 9.04 11.77 14.83
CA PHE A 213 8.05 12.68 14.25
C PHE A 213 8.59 14.12 14.03
N PRO A 214 9.30 14.75 14.98
CA PRO A 214 9.96 16.03 14.72
C PRO A 214 10.95 15.96 13.53
N GLU A 215 11.75 14.91 13.44
CA GLU A 215 12.70 14.71 12.35
C GLU A 215 12.00 14.49 11.00
N LEU A 216 10.88 13.78 10.99
CA LEU A 216 10.05 13.62 9.79
C LEU A 216 9.50 14.97 9.33
N VAL A 217 8.98 15.79 10.24
CA VAL A 217 8.51 17.15 9.95
C VAL A 217 9.62 18.02 9.35
N GLU A 218 10.85 17.93 9.86
CA GLU A 218 12.00 18.65 9.29
C GLU A 218 12.35 18.18 7.88
N LEU A 219 12.35 16.86 7.62
CA LEU A 219 12.58 16.30 6.28
C LEU A 219 11.51 16.74 5.28
N VAL A 220 10.26 16.79 5.70
CA VAL A 220 9.15 17.30 4.87
C VAL A 220 9.31 18.81 4.62
N LYS A 221 9.55 19.59 5.66
CA LYS A 221 9.73 21.05 5.59
C LYS A 221 10.89 21.43 4.65
N SER A 222 12.00 20.71 4.70
CA SER A 222 13.16 20.95 3.82
C SER A 222 12.91 20.55 2.36
N GLY A 223 11.81 19.84 2.05
CA GLY A 223 11.50 19.34 0.72
C GLY A 223 12.24 18.05 0.35
N LYS A 224 13.02 17.46 1.25
CA LYS A 224 13.76 16.19 1.03
C LYS A 224 12.85 14.97 0.98
N ALA A 225 11.73 15.00 1.69
CA ALA A 225 10.84 13.87 1.78
C ALA A 225 9.38 14.22 1.45
N TYR A 226 8.68 13.24 0.87
CA TYR A 226 7.23 13.16 0.87
C TYR A 226 6.75 12.26 2.01
N VAL A 227 5.52 12.50 2.47
CA VAL A 227 4.84 11.60 3.40
C VAL A 227 3.47 11.22 2.85
N LYS A 228 3.15 9.93 2.91
CA LYS A 228 1.81 9.41 2.67
C LYS A 228 1.00 9.50 3.96
N ILE A 229 0.00 10.37 4.00
CA ILE A 229 -1.02 10.40 5.05
C ILE A 229 -2.08 9.34 4.73
N SER A 230 -1.70 8.08 4.90
CA SER A 230 -2.44 6.87 4.52
C SER A 230 -2.48 5.87 5.68
N GLY A 231 -3.44 4.94 5.65
CA GLY A 231 -3.49 3.88 6.64
C GLY A 231 -3.56 4.38 8.08
N ALA A 232 -4.47 5.30 8.40
CA ALA A 232 -4.63 5.87 9.75
C ALA A 232 -4.77 4.81 10.85
N TYR A 233 -5.36 3.65 10.51
CA TYR A 233 -5.50 2.49 11.39
C TYR A 233 -4.17 1.84 11.79
N ARG A 234 -3.07 2.09 11.06
CA ARG A 234 -1.71 1.66 11.43
C ARG A 234 -1.11 2.53 12.51
N SER A 235 -1.53 3.80 12.55
CA SER A 235 -1.03 4.79 13.51
C SER A 235 -1.92 4.94 14.75
N SER A 236 -3.18 4.49 14.71
CA SER A 236 -4.17 4.66 15.78
C SER A 236 -4.93 3.37 16.07
N LYS A 237 -5.42 3.26 17.31
CA LYS A 237 -6.34 2.21 17.75
C LYS A 237 -7.77 2.72 17.96
N LEU A 238 -8.03 4.00 17.71
CA LEU A 238 -9.32 4.66 17.92
C LEU A 238 -10.17 4.65 16.65
N GLY A 239 -10.37 3.44 16.08
CA GLY A 239 -11.26 3.26 14.95
C GLY A 239 -12.75 3.50 15.31
N PRO A 240 -13.59 3.76 14.31
CA PRO A 240 -13.29 3.82 12.88
C PRO A 240 -12.84 5.20 12.36
N GLU A 241 -12.89 6.26 13.18
CA GLU A 241 -12.58 7.65 12.79
C GLU A 241 -11.08 7.98 12.91
N TYR A 242 -10.32 7.30 13.76
CA TYR A 242 -8.89 7.53 14.00
C TYR A 242 -8.57 9.02 14.24
N SER A 243 -9.41 9.69 15.05
CA SER A 243 -9.39 11.14 15.23
C SER A 243 -8.11 11.68 15.88
N ASP A 244 -7.40 10.84 16.62
CA ASP A 244 -6.11 11.11 17.26
C ASP A 244 -4.94 11.21 16.27
N VAL A 245 -5.13 10.81 15.01
CA VAL A 245 -4.15 11.00 13.93
C VAL A 245 -4.20 12.42 13.37
N ALA A 246 -5.31 13.16 13.56
CA ALA A 246 -5.50 14.49 12.99
C ALA A 246 -4.38 15.50 13.36
N PRO A 247 -3.84 15.57 14.58
CA PRO A 247 -2.73 16.46 14.91
C PRO A 247 -1.48 16.20 14.07
N PHE A 248 -1.17 14.93 13.77
CA PHE A 248 -0.04 14.54 12.93
C PHE A 248 -0.25 14.95 11.48
N ALA A 249 -1.43 14.67 10.91
CA ALA A 249 -1.78 15.09 9.56
C ALA A 249 -1.65 16.59 9.40
N LYS A 250 -2.25 17.37 10.33
CA LYS A 250 -2.21 18.84 10.32
C LYS A 250 -0.78 19.37 10.40
N ALA A 251 0.06 18.82 11.28
CA ALA A 251 1.47 19.25 11.43
C ALA A 251 2.27 18.96 10.16
N LEU A 252 2.10 17.80 9.54
CA LEU A 252 2.76 17.45 8.28
C LEU A 252 2.30 18.36 7.13
N ILE A 253 1.00 18.57 6.97
CA ILE A 253 0.45 19.45 5.92
C ILE A 253 0.94 20.89 6.12
N ALA A 254 0.92 21.42 7.35
CA ALA A 254 1.38 22.76 7.67
C ALA A 254 2.88 22.94 7.43
N SER A 255 3.69 21.87 7.58
CA SER A 255 5.14 21.95 7.38
C SER A 255 5.51 22.16 5.90
N ASN A 256 4.86 21.42 4.98
CA ASN A 256 5.02 21.60 3.53
C ASN A 256 3.92 20.85 2.77
N PRO A 257 2.82 21.52 2.38
CA PRO A 257 1.72 20.88 1.69
C PRO A 257 2.09 20.28 0.32
N ASP A 258 3.21 20.74 -0.29
CA ASP A 258 3.70 20.23 -1.57
C ASP A 258 4.47 18.90 -1.46
N ARG A 259 4.61 18.39 -0.24
CA ARG A 259 5.28 17.12 0.07
C ARG A 259 4.36 16.08 0.73
N ILE A 260 3.07 16.32 0.71
CA ILE A 260 2.07 15.40 1.26
C ILE A 260 1.28 14.75 0.13
N ILE A 261 1.09 13.45 0.24
CA ILE A 261 0.22 12.66 -0.65
C ILE A 261 -0.68 11.77 0.20
N TRP A 262 -1.81 11.35 -0.37
CA TRP A 262 -2.82 10.54 0.32
C TRP A 262 -2.93 9.15 -0.33
N GLY A 263 -3.39 8.15 0.43
CA GLY A 263 -3.70 6.82 -0.07
C GLY A 263 -4.56 6.03 0.91
N THR A 264 -5.29 5.05 0.40
CA THR A 264 -6.15 4.17 1.20
C THR A 264 -5.35 3.17 2.03
N ASP A 265 -4.31 2.61 1.47
CA ASP A 265 -3.65 1.38 1.91
C ASP A 265 -4.54 0.13 1.69
N TRP A 266 -5.50 0.24 0.74
CA TRP A 266 -6.32 -0.90 0.34
C TRP A 266 -5.45 -2.06 -0.20
N PRO A 267 -5.74 -3.33 0.12
CA PRO A 267 -6.94 -3.87 0.75
C PRO A 267 -6.85 -4.02 2.28
N HIS A 268 -5.99 -3.27 2.95
CA HIS A 268 -5.84 -3.23 4.41
C HIS A 268 -5.34 -4.54 5.04
N PRO A 269 -4.20 -5.09 4.58
CA PRO A 269 -3.67 -6.30 5.19
C PRO A 269 -3.27 -6.04 6.64
N ASP A 270 -3.65 -6.94 7.53
CA ASP A 270 -3.01 -7.04 8.84
C ASP A 270 -1.66 -7.74 8.64
N SER A 271 -0.59 -6.95 8.55
CA SER A 271 0.73 -7.41 8.11
C SER A 271 1.51 -8.15 9.20
N VAL A 272 0.82 -9.03 9.93
CA VAL A 272 1.38 -9.82 11.03
C VAL A 272 1.01 -11.29 10.90
N THR A 273 1.84 -12.16 11.45
CA THR A 273 1.46 -13.57 11.65
C THR A 273 0.32 -13.66 12.66
N PRO A 274 -0.74 -14.43 12.41
CA PRO A 274 -1.82 -14.63 13.39
C PRO A 274 -1.26 -15.15 14.72
N PRO A 275 -1.79 -14.71 15.87
CA PRO A 275 -1.35 -15.23 17.18
C PRO A 275 -1.44 -16.76 17.24
N GLY A 276 -0.33 -17.43 17.58
CA GLY A 276 -0.22 -18.89 17.63
C GLY A 276 -0.27 -19.59 16.25
N GLY A 277 -0.32 -18.82 15.16
CA GLY A 277 -0.33 -19.32 13.79
C GLY A 277 1.04 -19.32 13.13
N ARG A 278 1.05 -19.63 11.84
CA ARG A 278 2.24 -19.63 10.98
C ARG A 278 2.14 -18.52 9.94
N PRO A 279 3.25 -18.03 9.38
CA PRO A 279 3.23 -17.08 8.28
C PRO A 279 2.45 -17.53 7.03
N THR A 280 2.23 -18.85 6.89
CA THR A 280 1.47 -19.45 5.79
C THR A 280 -0.05 -19.52 6.04
N ASP A 281 -0.48 -19.29 7.27
CA ASP A 281 -1.90 -19.24 7.59
C ASP A 281 -2.50 -17.94 7.09
N VAL A 282 -3.70 -18.01 6.50
CA VAL A 282 -4.33 -16.82 5.91
C VAL A 282 -4.76 -15.85 7.01
N THR A 283 -4.32 -14.60 6.88
CA THR A 283 -4.71 -13.50 7.76
C THR A 283 -5.82 -12.69 7.07
N PRO A 284 -6.99 -12.52 7.70
CA PRO A 284 -8.07 -11.72 7.16
C PRO A 284 -7.66 -10.28 6.91
N LEU A 285 -8.22 -9.68 5.87
CA LEU A 285 -8.09 -8.24 5.63
C LEU A 285 -8.89 -7.46 6.67
N LEU A 286 -8.34 -6.33 7.11
CA LEU A 286 -9.02 -5.46 8.06
C LEU A 286 -10.27 -4.82 7.41
N ARG A 287 -11.35 -4.68 8.18
CA ARG A 287 -12.59 -4.06 7.71
C ARG A 287 -12.53 -2.55 7.91
N ILE A 288 -12.00 -1.86 6.91
CA ILE A 288 -11.82 -0.40 6.92
C ILE A 288 -12.81 0.23 5.95
N ASP A 289 -13.41 1.35 6.34
CA ASP A 289 -14.26 2.16 5.48
C ASP A 289 -13.45 3.32 4.89
N ASP A 290 -13.00 3.15 3.64
CA ASP A 290 -12.19 4.14 2.94
C ASP A 290 -12.91 5.45 2.67
N GLY A 291 -14.25 5.44 2.62
CA GLY A 291 -15.03 6.67 2.55
C GLY A 291 -14.86 7.52 3.80
N LYS A 292 -14.85 6.91 4.99
CA LYS A 292 -14.53 7.60 6.24
C LYS A 292 -13.09 8.09 6.27
N LEU A 293 -12.12 7.25 5.86
CA LEU A 293 -10.71 7.66 5.81
C LEU A 293 -10.49 8.86 4.88
N LEU A 294 -11.09 8.86 3.70
CA LEU A 294 -10.98 9.97 2.77
C LEU A 294 -11.63 11.25 3.32
N ASN A 295 -12.77 11.11 4.00
CA ASN A 295 -13.47 12.25 4.61
C ASN A 295 -12.64 12.92 5.72
N GLN A 296 -11.74 12.19 6.40
CA GLN A 296 -10.80 12.79 7.36
C GLN A 296 -9.88 13.82 6.71
N LEU A 297 -9.56 13.69 5.42
CA LEU A 297 -8.75 14.68 4.73
C LEU A 297 -9.36 16.08 4.76
N ALA A 298 -10.70 16.21 4.70
CA ALA A 298 -11.36 17.49 4.81
C ALA A 298 -11.34 18.06 6.26
N VAL A 299 -11.22 17.18 7.26
CA VAL A 299 -11.04 17.57 8.66
C VAL A 299 -9.60 18.02 8.94
N TRP A 300 -8.62 17.33 8.31
CA TRP A 300 -7.21 17.65 8.45
C TRP A 300 -6.83 18.94 7.70
N GLU A 301 -7.44 19.15 6.53
CA GLU A 301 -7.21 20.29 5.65
C GLU A 301 -8.53 20.79 5.06
N PRO A 302 -9.11 21.89 5.59
CA PRO A 302 -10.38 22.42 5.10
C PRO A 302 -10.28 23.15 3.75
N HIS A 303 -9.07 23.58 3.33
CA HIS A 303 -8.88 24.35 2.11
C HIS A 303 -8.82 23.45 0.87
N ALA A 304 -9.80 23.57 -0.02
CA ALA A 304 -9.91 22.75 -1.23
C ALA A 304 -8.66 22.82 -2.12
N ALA A 305 -8.01 23.98 -2.20
CA ALA A 305 -6.78 24.16 -2.99
C ALA A 305 -5.61 23.32 -2.47
N VAL A 306 -5.50 23.14 -1.13
CA VAL A 306 -4.45 22.31 -0.54
C VAL A 306 -4.79 20.84 -0.71
N ARG A 307 -6.07 20.44 -0.53
CA ARG A 307 -6.49 19.06 -0.83
C ARG A 307 -6.23 18.69 -2.28
N ARG A 308 -6.42 19.62 -3.24
CA ARG A 308 -6.06 19.39 -4.64
C ARG A 308 -4.58 19.11 -4.79
N ARG A 309 -3.68 19.87 -4.12
CA ARG A 309 -2.24 19.57 -4.14
C ARG A 309 -1.95 18.15 -3.66
N ILE A 310 -2.55 17.76 -2.52
CA ILE A 310 -2.34 16.44 -1.90
C ILE A 310 -2.84 15.31 -2.80
N LEU A 311 -4.00 15.49 -3.42
CA LEU A 311 -4.66 14.44 -4.21
C LEU A 311 -4.26 14.42 -5.68
N VAL A 312 -3.81 15.53 -6.25
CA VAL A 312 -3.60 15.66 -7.71
C VAL A 312 -2.19 16.11 -8.05
N ASP A 313 -1.80 17.30 -7.59
CA ASP A 313 -0.61 17.95 -8.13
C ASP A 313 0.69 17.30 -7.63
N ASN A 314 0.75 16.93 -6.35
CA ASN A 314 1.88 16.22 -5.77
C ASN A 314 2.05 14.80 -6.32
N PRO A 315 0.99 13.97 -6.40
CA PRO A 315 1.07 12.68 -7.09
C PRO A 315 1.51 12.80 -8.54
N ALA A 316 0.96 13.77 -9.29
CA ALA A 316 1.33 13.98 -10.69
C ALA A 316 2.83 14.26 -10.85
N ARG A 317 3.38 15.09 -9.97
CA ARG A 317 4.82 15.43 -9.97
C ARG A 317 5.69 14.26 -9.55
N LEU A 318 5.32 13.57 -8.47
CA LEU A 318 6.13 12.48 -7.90
C LEU A 318 6.15 11.25 -8.80
N TYR A 319 5.00 10.86 -9.32
CA TYR A 319 4.84 9.63 -10.10
C TYR A 319 4.83 9.85 -11.62
N LYS A 320 4.97 11.10 -12.07
CA LYS A 320 5.02 11.46 -13.51
C LYS A 320 3.75 10.98 -14.26
N PHE A 321 2.57 11.36 -13.75
CA PHE A 321 1.31 11.16 -14.47
C PHE A 321 1.14 12.14 -15.61
#